data_7397749afe74551ca1e8c9ea3e0b9a8f
#
_entry.id   7397749afe74551ca1e8c9ea3e0b9a8f
#
_cell.length_a   1.000
_cell.length_b   1.000
_cell.length_c   1.000
_cell.angle_alpha   90.00
_cell.angle_beta   90.00
_cell.angle_gamma   90.00
#
_symmetry.space_group_name_H-M   'P 1'
#
loop_
_entity.id
_entity.type
_entity.pdbx_description
1 polymer ?
#
loop_
_entity_poly.entity_id
_entity_poly.type
_entity_poly.pdbx_seq_one_letter_code
_entity_poly.pdbx_strand_id
1 'polypeptide(L)'
;MDGTEFYINENCPAGVRMADRYGYPAIECDVRYTRDSVMVLMHDATINRTMRMASDYSPIPEPVKVSDCTFEELRTRYVLASTDPSLRTPIPTLQELLETCRETGIIPMLHSAIVESYQLAHEMLGDQFIAFDSNEEAVSQARNYSSCLILLDPGKESAAGTLERLQGIGGRCGMSTMNYHMLDSAYIHTVKNAGHQVQASIFPAHHTLRATGDGVTIQLSDFYWHQTQGRKAIASLKKKGLSLSEGESFTWTEQAPAFSAITMDLDFTGSLEVSFCGKTYTLTHEEWHKPENFGLRLFKSNPEVCVKALGTADIKSLKIKLYAI
;
A
#
# COMPACT_ATOMS: atom_id res chain seq x y z
N MET A 1 -4.26 -23.95 -4.14
CA MET A 1 -3.17 -23.29 -4.88
C MET A 1 -1.92 -23.50 -4.06
N ASP A 2 -1.21 -24.49 -4.43
CA ASP A 2 0.07 -24.83 -3.89
C ASP A 2 1.09 -24.10 -4.73
N GLY A 3 2.01 -23.44 -4.09
CA GLY A 3 3.15 -22.80 -4.71
C GLY A 3 3.10 -21.30 -4.90
N THR A 4 2.27 -20.57 -4.20
CA THR A 4 2.45 -19.11 -4.14
C THR A 4 3.69 -18.83 -3.28
N GLU A 5 4.82 -18.59 -3.92
CA GLU A 5 6.02 -18.13 -3.26
C GLU A 5 5.94 -16.61 -3.11
N PHE A 6 5.78 -16.16 -1.87
CA PHE A 6 5.86 -14.73 -1.55
C PHE A 6 7.33 -14.35 -1.33
N TYR A 7 7.78 -13.26 -1.94
CA TYR A 7 9.02 -12.62 -1.48
C TYR A 7 8.74 -11.87 -0.17
N ILE A 8 7.75 -10.98 -0.17
CA ILE A 8 7.19 -10.36 1.03
C ILE A 8 5.74 -10.81 1.13
N ASN A 9 5.33 -11.32 2.30
CA ASN A 9 3.97 -11.75 2.52
C ASN A 9 3.03 -10.54 2.61
N GLU A 10 1.75 -10.77 2.31
CA GLU A 10 0.68 -9.81 2.55
C GLU A 10 0.50 -9.56 4.06
N ASN A 11 -0.19 -8.48 4.42
CA ASN A 11 -0.62 -8.22 5.80
C ASN A 11 0.54 -8.23 6.83
N CYS A 12 1.68 -7.62 6.51
CA CYS A 12 2.83 -7.62 7.41
C CYS A 12 3.63 -6.29 7.39
N PRO A 13 4.37 -5.97 8.47
CA PRO A 13 5.19 -4.77 8.55
C PRO A 13 6.23 -4.64 7.44
N ALA A 14 6.80 -5.75 6.97
CA ALA A 14 7.74 -5.73 5.83
C ALA A 14 7.07 -5.22 4.55
N GLY A 15 5.80 -5.56 4.32
CA GLY A 15 4.99 -5.04 3.21
C GLY A 15 4.78 -3.53 3.30
N VAL A 16 4.54 -2.99 4.50
CA VAL A 16 4.42 -1.53 4.74
C VAL A 16 5.72 -0.81 4.38
N ARG A 17 6.87 -1.32 4.84
CA ARG A 17 8.18 -0.74 4.53
C ARG A 17 8.49 -0.80 3.03
N MET A 18 8.08 -1.87 2.36
CA MET A 18 8.22 -2.00 0.90
C MET A 18 7.31 -1.00 0.18
N ALA A 19 6.05 -0.86 0.61
CA ALA A 19 5.14 0.14 0.06
C ALA A 19 5.69 1.56 0.20
N ASP A 20 6.27 1.90 1.36
CA ASP A 20 6.95 3.17 1.57
C ASP A 20 8.13 3.36 0.62
N ARG A 21 8.98 2.35 0.48
CA ARG A 21 10.13 2.38 -0.45
C ARG A 21 9.70 2.65 -1.88
N TYR A 22 8.61 2.02 -2.34
CA TYR A 22 8.05 2.22 -3.67
C TYR A 22 7.14 3.46 -3.79
N GLY A 23 6.96 4.21 -2.71
CA GLY A 23 6.25 5.47 -2.74
C GLY A 23 4.73 5.38 -2.73
N TYR A 24 4.18 4.25 -2.31
CA TYR A 24 2.74 4.15 -2.06
C TYR A 24 2.35 5.01 -0.85
N PRO A 25 1.25 5.75 -0.92
CA PRO A 25 0.78 6.55 0.20
C PRO A 25 0.00 5.76 1.24
N ALA A 26 -0.50 4.59 0.86
CA ALA A 26 -1.38 3.77 1.69
C ALA A 26 -1.18 2.29 1.39
N ILE A 27 -1.57 1.43 2.34
CA ILE A 27 -1.69 -0.02 2.19
C ILE A 27 -3.08 -0.46 2.66
N GLU A 28 -3.53 -1.59 2.18
CA GLU A 28 -4.71 -2.27 2.70
C GLU A 28 -4.27 -3.43 3.59
N CYS A 29 -5.04 -3.71 4.64
CA CYS A 29 -4.78 -4.82 5.55
C CYS A 29 -6.08 -5.35 6.18
N ASP A 30 -6.10 -6.65 6.40
CA ASP A 30 -7.25 -7.39 6.93
C ASP A 30 -7.04 -7.74 8.40
N VAL A 31 -8.03 -7.45 9.24
CA VAL A 31 -7.96 -7.66 10.68
C VAL A 31 -8.88 -8.82 11.11
N ARG A 32 -8.34 -9.73 11.91
CA ARG A 32 -9.09 -10.83 12.51
C ARG A 32 -8.80 -10.98 14.00
N TYR A 33 -9.75 -11.55 14.73
CA TYR A 33 -9.51 -11.98 16.10
C TYR A 33 -8.98 -13.41 16.18
N THR A 34 -7.99 -13.60 17.04
CA THR A 34 -7.63 -14.94 17.58
C THR A 34 -8.69 -15.42 18.58
N ARG A 35 -8.59 -16.68 19.02
CA ARG A 35 -9.47 -17.25 20.06
C ARG A 35 -9.45 -16.45 21.38
N ASP A 36 -8.31 -15.89 21.73
CA ASP A 36 -8.09 -15.06 22.93
C ASP A 36 -8.22 -13.55 22.64
N SER A 37 -8.94 -13.19 21.56
CA SER A 37 -9.32 -11.81 21.22
C SER A 37 -8.15 -10.87 20.95
N VAL A 38 -7.02 -11.36 20.47
CA VAL A 38 -5.94 -10.51 19.96
C VAL A 38 -6.21 -10.20 18.49
N MET A 39 -6.12 -8.93 18.10
CA MET A 39 -6.24 -8.49 16.72
C MET A 39 -4.96 -8.77 15.96
N VAL A 40 -5.02 -9.69 15.01
CA VAL A 40 -3.93 -10.10 14.12
C VAL A 40 -4.27 -9.78 12.67
N LEU A 41 -3.26 -9.79 11.81
CA LEU A 41 -3.43 -9.49 10.40
C LEU A 41 -3.46 -10.76 9.56
N MET A 42 -4.59 -11.00 8.90
CA MET A 42 -4.79 -12.17 8.04
C MET A 42 -5.99 -11.98 7.12
N HIS A 43 -5.79 -12.12 5.81
CA HIS A 43 -6.86 -12.05 4.83
C HIS A 43 -7.84 -13.22 4.98
N ASP A 44 -7.33 -14.44 4.95
CA ASP A 44 -8.16 -15.65 4.97
C ASP A 44 -8.65 -15.99 6.40
N ALA A 45 -9.74 -16.71 6.50
CA ALA A 45 -10.17 -17.28 7.79
C ALA A 45 -9.19 -18.33 8.32
N THR A 46 -8.39 -18.94 7.42
CA THR A 46 -7.38 -19.96 7.74
C THR A 46 -5.98 -19.44 7.38
N ILE A 47 -4.98 -19.90 8.11
CA ILE A 47 -3.58 -19.48 7.93
C ILE A 47 -2.82 -20.22 6.83
N ASN A 48 -3.40 -21.30 6.27
CA ASN A 48 -2.69 -22.28 5.44
C ASN A 48 -2.06 -21.71 4.16
N ARG A 49 -2.68 -20.72 3.52
CA ARG A 49 -2.16 -20.12 2.29
C ARG A 49 -0.90 -19.32 2.53
N THR A 50 -0.89 -18.51 3.57
CA THR A 50 0.13 -17.49 3.82
C THR A 50 1.14 -17.86 4.90
N MET A 51 0.96 -18.97 5.59
CA MET A 51 1.86 -19.40 6.65
C MET A 51 2.41 -20.83 6.42
N ARG A 52 3.47 -21.15 7.15
CA ARG A 52 4.17 -22.45 7.17
C ARG A 52 4.43 -22.87 8.60
N MET A 53 4.70 -24.16 8.81
CA MET A 53 5.17 -24.67 10.11
C MET A 53 6.48 -23.97 10.50
N ALA A 54 6.58 -23.48 11.73
CA ALA A 54 7.82 -22.82 12.20
C ALA A 54 8.99 -23.80 12.39
N SER A 55 8.68 -25.08 12.64
CA SER A 55 9.69 -26.10 12.93
C SER A 55 10.57 -26.49 11.75
N ASP A 56 9.98 -26.58 10.55
CA ASP A 56 10.65 -27.13 9.36
C ASP A 56 10.24 -26.43 8.04
N TYR A 57 9.43 -25.36 8.17
CA TYR A 57 8.91 -24.60 7.04
C TYR A 57 8.03 -25.42 6.08
N SER A 58 7.51 -26.56 6.50
CA SER A 58 6.59 -27.37 5.69
C SER A 58 5.21 -26.70 5.58
N PRO A 59 4.45 -27.03 4.52
CA PRO A 59 3.04 -26.63 4.43
C PRO A 59 2.23 -27.14 5.63
N ILE A 60 1.26 -26.36 6.06
CA ILE A 60 0.35 -26.75 7.15
C ILE A 60 -0.62 -27.81 6.60
N PRO A 61 -0.65 -29.04 7.16
CA PRO A 61 -1.34 -30.17 6.52
C PRO A 61 -2.86 -30.06 6.55
N GLU A 62 -3.42 -29.51 7.63
CA GLU A 62 -4.86 -29.39 7.83
C GLU A 62 -5.27 -27.91 7.94
N PRO A 63 -6.49 -27.54 7.56
CA PRO A 63 -6.98 -26.17 7.70
C PRO A 63 -6.96 -25.71 9.17
N VAL A 64 -6.25 -24.62 9.44
CA VAL A 64 -6.14 -24.01 10.77
C VAL A 64 -6.77 -22.62 10.72
N LYS A 65 -7.87 -22.44 11.45
CA LYS A 65 -8.55 -21.12 11.53
C LYS A 65 -7.86 -20.23 12.55
N VAL A 66 -7.77 -18.94 12.21
CA VAL A 66 -7.26 -17.92 13.13
C VAL A 66 -8.05 -17.89 14.44
N SER A 67 -9.38 -17.97 14.35
CA SER A 67 -10.29 -17.95 15.50
C SER A 67 -10.20 -19.16 16.43
N ASP A 68 -9.59 -20.24 15.97
CA ASP A 68 -9.47 -21.49 16.75
C ASP A 68 -8.16 -21.57 17.54
N CYS A 69 -7.22 -20.64 17.29
CA CYS A 69 -5.91 -20.57 17.92
C CYS A 69 -5.78 -19.35 18.83
N THR A 70 -5.03 -19.49 19.94
CA THR A 70 -4.55 -18.33 20.68
C THR A 70 -3.44 -17.61 19.93
N PHE A 71 -3.18 -16.37 20.27
CA PHE A 71 -2.08 -15.61 19.70
C PHE A 71 -0.73 -16.29 19.91
N GLU A 72 -0.51 -16.82 21.11
CA GLU A 72 0.71 -17.57 21.45
C GLU A 72 0.88 -18.82 20.58
N GLU A 73 -0.19 -19.59 20.36
CA GLU A 73 -0.17 -20.76 19.48
C GLU A 73 0.19 -20.38 18.03
N LEU A 74 -0.38 -19.28 17.51
CA LEU A 74 -0.06 -18.81 16.18
C LEU A 74 1.39 -18.37 16.04
N ARG A 75 1.94 -17.65 16.98
CA ARG A 75 3.31 -17.11 16.92
C ARG A 75 4.39 -18.17 17.14
N THR A 76 4.11 -19.20 17.91
CA THR A 76 5.11 -20.23 18.23
C THR A 76 5.14 -21.36 17.21
N ARG A 77 3.99 -21.67 16.60
CA ARG A 77 3.87 -22.84 15.71
C ARG A 77 4.01 -22.52 14.23
N TYR A 78 3.81 -21.25 13.84
CA TYR A 78 3.74 -20.87 12.43
C TYR A 78 4.53 -19.59 12.14
N VAL A 79 4.99 -19.47 10.89
CA VAL A 79 5.66 -18.28 10.35
C VAL A 79 5.06 -17.89 9.02
N LEU A 80 5.10 -16.62 8.68
CA LEU A 80 4.69 -16.12 7.37
C LEU A 80 5.55 -16.73 6.27
N ALA A 81 4.92 -17.17 5.19
CA ALA A 81 5.62 -17.72 4.05
C ALA A 81 6.42 -16.64 3.33
N SER A 82 7.69 -16.90 3.06
CA SER A 82 8.56 -16.03 2.26
C SER A 82 9.67 -16.84 1.60
N THR A 83 10.04 -16.46 0.37
CA THR A 83 11.23 -17.01 -0.29
C THR A 83 12.52 -16.54 0.38
N ASP A 84 12.48 -15.39 1.08
CA ASP A 84 13.58 -14.88 1.89
C ASP A 84 13.43 -15.36 3.35
N PRO A 85 14.36 -16.20 3.86
CA PRO A 85 14.31 -16.69 5.24
C PRO A 85 14.25 -15.58 6.29
N SER A 86 14.85 -14.41 6.05
CA SER A 86 14.86 -13.28 6.99
C SER A 86 13.48 -12.61 7.16
N LEU A 87 12.57 -12.87 6.23
CA LEU A 87 11.19 -12.35 6.23
C LEU A 87 10.16 -13.38 6.73
N ARG A 88 10.59 -14.55 7.17
CA ARG A 88 9.75 -15.59 7.78
C ARG A 88 9.44 -15.26 9.24
N THR A 89 8.68 -14.20 9.44
CA THR A 89 8.31 -13.72 10.78
C THR A 89 7.03 -14.37 11.29
N PRO A 90 6.76 -14.37 12.59
CA PRO A 90 5.45 -14.74 13.12
C PRO A 90 4.34 -13.83 12.59
N ILE A 91 3.08 -14.25 12.75
CA ILE A 91 1.92 -13.43 12.43
C ILE A 91 1.97 -12.11 13.21
N PRO A 92 1.80 -10.94 12.56
CA PRO A 92 1.81 -9.67 13.26
C PRO A 92 0.45 -9.34 13.88
N THR A 93 0.49 -8.56 14.95
CA THR A 93 -0.70 -7.88 15.46
C THR A 93 -1.02 -6.65 14.64
N LEU A 94 -2.27 -6.16 14.76
CA LEU A 94 -2.65 -4.86 14.22
C LEU A 94 -1.77 -3.74 14.80
N GLN A 95 -1.47 -3.77 16.10
CA GLN A 95 -0.62 -2.78 16.74
C GLN A 95 0.77 -2.71 16.10
N GLU A 96 1.45 -3.84 15.88
CA GLU A 96 2.77 -3.90 15.24
C GLU A 96 2.76 -3.29 13.82
N LEU A 97 1.67 -3.47 13.07
CA LEU A 97 1.52 -2.84 11.75
C LEU A 97 1.31 -1.32 11.89
N LEU A 98 0.42 -0.88 12.78
CA LEU A 98 0.15 0.54 12.98
C LEU A 98 1.38 1.31 13.46
N GLU A 99 2.24 0.70 14.29
CA GLU A 99 3.54 1.24 14.67
C GLU A 99 4.42 1.48 13.43
N THR A 100 4.48 0.50 12.53
CA THR A 100 5.23 0.64 11.27
C THR A 100 4.61 1.70 10.34
N CYS A 101 3.28 1.79 10.29
CA CYS A 101 2.59 2.85 9.54
C CYS A 101 2.91 4.25 10.11
N ARG A 102 2.96 4.39 11.42
CA ARG A 102 3.37 5.64 12.09
C ARG A 102 4.81 6.04 11.75
N GLU A 103 5.74 5.08 11.77
CA GLU A 103 7.15 5.32 11.44
C GLU A 103 7.35 5.73 9.98
N THR A 104 6.62 5.14 9.06
CA THR A 104 6.76 5.38 7.61
C THR A 104 5.86 6.51 7.08
N GLY A 105 4.80 6.86 7.81
CA GLY A 105 3.76 7.78 7.35
C GLY A 105 2.82 7.15 6.30
N ILE A 106 2.85 5.83 6.13
CA ILE A 106 1.89 5.09 5.29
C ILE A 106 0.53 5.07 5.97
N ILE A 107 -0.52 5.33 5.20
CA ILE A 107 -1.90 5.31 5.70
C ILE A 107 -2.44 3.89 5.60
N PRO A 108 -2.81 3.23 6.72
CA PRO A 108 -3.46 1.93 6.65
C PRO A 108 -4.94 2.08 6.25
N MET A 109 -5.39 1.28 5.30
CA MET A 109 -6.80 1.02 5.00
C MET A 109 -7.15 -0.30 5.68
N LEU A 110 -7.93 -0.23 6.76
CA LEU A 110 -8.29 -1.38 7.57
C LEU A 110 -9.57 -2.02 7.03
N HIS A 111 -9.45 -3.20 6.45
CA HIS A 111 -10.57 -4.05 6.08
C HIS A 111 -11.00 -4.85 7.31
N SER A 112 -12.05 -4.39 7.97
CA SER A 112 -12.42 -4.93 9.27
C SER A 112 -13.87 -4.64 9.64
N ALA A 113 -14.59 -5.66 10.12
CA ALA A 113 -15.85 -5.49 10.85
C ALA A 113 -15.63 -5.34 12.37
N ILE A 114 -14.38 -5.28 12.84
CA ILE A 114 -14.00 -5.18 14.24
C ILE A 114 -13.89 -3.69 14.61
N VAL A 115 -14.83 -3.16 15.38
CA VAL A 115 -14.87 -1.74 15.75
C VAL A 115 -13.62 -1.31 16.54
N GLU A 116 -13.11 -2.17 17.40
CA GLU A 116 -11.91 -1.95 18.21
C GLU A 116 -10.66 -1.75 17.35
N SER A 117 -10.63 -2.27 16.13
CA SER A 117 -9.52 -2.03 15.19
C SER A 117 -9.44 -0.56 14.79
N TYR A 118 -10.56 0.08 14.56
CA TYR A 118 -10.64 1.51 14.22
C TYR A 118 -10.33 2.40 15.43
N GLN A 119 -10.74 1.99 16.64
CA GLN A 119 -10.40 2.68 17.89
C GLN A 119 -8.88 2.69 18.11
N LEU A 120 -8.24 1.52 17.99
CA LEU A 120 -6.80 1.39 18.12
C LEU A 120 -6.07 2.23 17.05
N ALA A 121 -6.55 2.21 15.80
CA ALA A 121 -5.96 3.04 14.74
C ALA A 121 -6.07 4.53 15.05
N HIS A 122 -7.20 4.99 15.55
CA HIS A 122 -7.38 6.38 15.97
C HIS A 122 -6.47 6.77 17.15
N GLU A 123 -6.33 5.93 18.15
CA GLU A 123 -5.43 6.15 19.30
C GLU A 123 -3.96 6.30 18.85
N MET A 124 -3.54 5.51 17.86
CA MET A 124 -2.14 5.48 17.40
C MET A 124 -1.81 6.48 16.31
N LEU A 125 -2.75 6.79 15.41
CA LEU A 125 -2.53 7.56 14.17
C LEU A 125 -3.44 8.79 14.05
N GLY A 126 -4.32 9.06 15.00
CA GLY A 126 -5.36 10.07 14.87
C GLY A 126 -6.31 9.73 13.73
N ASP A 127 -6.55 10.69 12.82
CA ASP A 127 -7.44 10.48 11.66
C ASP A 127 -6.71 9.93 10.41
N GLN A 128 -5.45 9.52 10.54
CA GLN A 128 -4.62 9.07 9.43
C GLN A 128 -4.76 7.57 9.16
N PHE A 129 -5.98 7.12 9.03
CA PHE A 129 -6.32 5.77 8.57
C PHE A 129 -7.59 5.79 7.72
N ILE A 130 -7.90 4.69 7.06
CA ILE A 130 -9.12 4.48 6.28
C ILE A 130 -9.86 3.30 6.92
N ALA A 131 -11.10 3.50 7.32
CA ALA A 131 -11.99 2.43 7.75
C ALA A 131 -12.71 1.84 6.52
N PHE A 132 -12.69 0.53 6.36
CA PHE A 132 -13.28 -0.14 5.23
C PHE A 132 -13.92 -1.48 5.61
N ASP A 133 -15.16 -1.69 5.21
CA ASP A 133 -15.86 -2.98 5.23
C ASP A 133 -17.18 -2.89 4.44
N SER A 134 -17.81 -4.03 4.19
CA SER A 134 -19.20 -4.14 3.72
C SER A 134 -20.22 -3.97 4.87
N ASN A 135 -19.79 -4.16 6.11
CA ASN A 135 -20.59 -3.96 7.32
C ASN A 135 -20.66 -2.47 7.66
N GLU A 136 -21.71 -1.81 7.17
CA GLU A 136 -21.95 -0.38 7.38
C GLU A 136 -22.04 0.01 8.86
N GLU A 137 -22.67 -0.82 9.70
CA GLU A 137 -22.79 -0.57 11.13
C GLU A 137 -21.40 -0.49 11.78
N ALA A 138 -20.51 -1.44 11.46
CA ALA A 138 -19.16 -1.46 12.01
C ALA A 138 -18.32 -0.26 11.55
N VAL A 139 -18.27 0.03 10.24
CA VAL A 139 -17.45 1.15 9.74
C VAL A 139 -17.98 2.51 10.21
N SER A 140 -19.29 2.65 10.36
CA SER A 140 -19.92 3.89 10.82
C SER A 140 -19.53 4.25 12.24
N GLN A 141 -19.22 3.25 13.09
CA GLN A 141 -18.78 3.50 14.48
C GLN A 141 -17.50 4.35 14.54
N ALA A 142 -16.63 4.29 13.54
CA ALA A 142 -15.43 5.13 13.46
C ALA A 142 -15.79 6.64 13.48
N ARG A 143 -16.97 7.02 13.02
CA ARG A 143 -17.44 8.41 12.98
C ARG A 143 -17.70 9.01 14.37
N ASN A 144 -17.88 8.16 15.39
CA ASN A 144 -18.12 8.61 16.76
C ASN A 144 -16.90 9.30 17.39
N TYR A 145 -15.69 9.06 16.87
CA TYR A 145 -14.43 9.55 17.46
C TYR A 145 -13.40 10.00 16.43
N SER A 146 -13.59 9.74 15.13
CA SER A 146 -12.61 10.05 14.10
C SER A 146 -13.24 10.72 12.87
N SER A 147 -12.48 11.61 12.22
CA SER A 147 -12.79 12.19 10.92
C SER A 147 -12.06 11.47 9.77
N CYS A 148 -11.58 10.24 9.99
CA CYS A 148 -10.95 9.40 8.99
C CYS A 148 -11.83 9.21 7.74
N LEU A 149 -11.23 8.80 6.63
CA LEU A 149 -12.00 8.38 5.46
C LEU A 149 -12.68 7.03 5.76
N ILE A 150 -14.00 6.96 5.55
CA ILE A 150 -14.75 5.71 5.59
C ILE A 150 -15.07 5.28 4.16
N LEU A 151 -14.70 4.06 3.80
CA LEU A 151 -15.06 3.42 2.55
C LEU A 151 -16.02 2.26 2.83
N LEU A 152 -17.16 2.25 2.12
CA LEU A 152 -18.16 1.20 2.21
C LEU A 152 -18.12 0.35 0.95
N ASP A 153 -18.07 -0.98 1.08
CA ASP A 153 -18.38 -1.87 -0.03
C ASP A 153 -19.91 -1.92 -0.20
N PRO A 154 -20.46 -1.33 -1.27
CA PRO A 154 -21.89 -1.33 -1.49
C PRO A 154 -22.44 -2.68 -2.01
N GLY A 155 -21.55 -3.63 -2.34
CA GLY A 155 -21.92 -4.89 -2.94
C GLY A 155 -22.60 -4.71 -4.31
N LYS A 156 -23.87 -5.13 -4.42
CA LYS A 156 -24.67 -5.02 -5.65
C LYS A 156 -25.69 -3.87 -5.61
N GLU A 157 -25.52 -2.94 -4.70
CA GLU A 157 -26.41 -1.80 -4.56
C GLU A 157 -26.37 -0.89 -5.79
N SER A 158 -27.46 -0.18 -6.06
CA SER A 158 -27.50 0.87 -7.11
C SER A 158 -26.68 2.09 -6.69
N ALA A 159 -26.30 2.92 -7.65
CA ALA A 159 -25.61 4.19 -7.35
C ALA A 159 -26.44 5.10 -6.42
N ALA A 160 -27.76 5.14 -6.61
CA ALA A 160 -28.66 5.91 -5.74
C ALA A 160 -28.73 5.36 -4.33
N GLY A 161 -28.86 4.05 -4.16
CA GLY A 161 -28.86 3.40 -2.84
C GLY A 161 -27.52 3.55 -2.14
N THR A 162 -26.40 3.44 -2.88
CA THR A 162 -25.07 3.71 -2.33
C THR A 162 -24.95 5.15 -1.82
N LEU A 163 -25.44 6.13 -2.58
CA LEU A 163 -25.41 7.53 -2.11
C LEU A 163 -26.25 7.75 -0.85
N GLU A 164 -27.40 7.12 -0.72
CA GLU A 164 -28.22 7.18 0.48
C GLU A 164 -27.46 6.65 1.71
N ARG A 165 -26.81 5.51 1.57
CA ARG A 165 -25.98 4.91 2.63
C ARG A 165 -24.79 5.82 2.99
N LEU A 166 -24.07 6.36 2.01
CA LEU A 166 -22.95 7.28 2.25
C LEU A 166 -23.40 8.57 2.93
N GLN A 167 -24.58 9.09 2.62
CA GLN A 167 -25.18 10.21 3.32
C GLN A 167 -25.48 9.89 4.79
N GLY A 168 -25.94 8.67 5.07
CA GLY A 168 -26.14 8.16 6.42
C GLY A 168 -24.84 8.12 7.26
N ILE A 169 -23.74 7.67 6.65
CA ILE A 169 -22.41 7.66 7.28
C ILE A 169 -21.91 9.08 7.54
N GLY A 170 -22.11 9.98 6.61
CA GLY A 170 -21.68 11.39 6.69
C GLY A 170 -20.16 11.60 6.69
N GLY A 171 -19.75 12.87 6.72
CA GLY A 171 -18.34 13.27 6.75
C GLY A 171 -17.55 12.81 5.51
N ARG A 172 -16.26 12.51 5.69
CA ARG A 172 -15.39 12.01 4.62
C ARG A 172 -15.66 10.54 4.36
N CYS A 173 -16.45 10.24 3.34
CA CYS A 173 -16.78 8.86 2.99
C CYS A 173 -16.76 8.63 1.48
N GLY A 174 -16.84 7.36 1.10
CA GLY A 174 -16.87 6.92 -0.26
C GLY A 174 -17.20 5.44 -0.37
N MET A 175 -17.18 4.94 -1.59
CA MET A 175 -17.36 3.53 -1.87
C MET A 175 -16.03 2.84 -2.18
N SER A 176 -16.00 1.55 -1.92
CA SER A 176 -14.95 0.64 -2.35
C SER A 176 -15.52 -0.50 -3.18
N THR A 177 -14.82 -0.93 -4.20
CA THR A 177 -15.18 -2.15 -4.94
C THR A 177 -13.96 -3.01 -5.18
N MET A 178 -14.10 -4.31 -4.94
CA MET A 178 -13.06 -5.29 -5.23
C MET A 178 -12.90 -5.58 -6.73
N ASN A 179 -13.87 -5.16 -7.55
CA ASN A 179 -13.89 -5.47 -8.99
C ASN A 179 -14.29 -4.25 -9.81
N TYR A 180 -13.32 -3.39 -10.12
CA TYR A 180 -13.56 -2.21 -10.94
C TYR A 180 -14.33 -2.49 -12.25
N HIS A 181 -14.02 -3.57 -12.95
CA HIS A 181 -14.66 -3.92 -14.22
C HIS A 181 -16.12 -4.40 -14.08
N MET A 182 -16.60 -4.60 -12.85
CA MET A 182 -18.01 -4.90 -12.58
C MET A 182 -18.88 -3.64 -12.47
N LEU A 183 -18.26 -2.45 -12.36
CA LEU A 183 -18.95 -1.18 -12.32
C LEU A 183 -18.98 -0.53 -13.71
N ASP A 184 -20.08 0.13 -14.03
CA ASP A 184 -20.11 1.04 -15.18
C ASP A 184 -19.60 2.43 -14.82
N SER A 185 -19.16 3.16 -15.84
CA SER A 185 -18.64 4.53 -15.66
C SER A 185 -19.69 5.49 -15.09
N ALA A 186 -20.97 5.28 -15.41
CA ALA A 186 -22.06 6.14 -14.95
C ALA A 186 -22.25 6.01 -13.43
N TYR A 187 -22.12 4.81 -12.90
CA TYR A 187 -22.14 4.56 -11.46
C TYR A 187 -21.01 5.32 -10.75
N ILE A 188 -19.78 5.16 -11.22
CA ILE A 188 -18.59 5.80 -10.65
C ILE A 188 -18.75 7.33 -10.69
N HIS A 189 -19.15 7.89 -11.84
CA HIS A 189 -19.37 9.31 -11.99
C HIS A 189 -20.46 9.84 -11.07
N THR A 190 -21.53 9.07 -10.86
CA THR A 190 -22.63 9.46 -9.97
C THR A 190 -22.12 9.63 -8.53
N VAL A 191 -21.38 8.66 -8.01
CA VAL A 191 -20.83 8.70 -6.64
C VAL A 191 -19.79 9.82 -6.50
N LYS A 192 -18.87 9.93 -7.46
CA LYS A 192 -17.84 10.98 -7.46
C LYS A 192 -18.40 12.38 -7.54
N ASN A 193 -19.38 12.62 -8.43
CA ASN A 193 -19.99 13.93 -8.62
C ASN A 193 -20.79 14.40 -7.40
N ALA A 194 -21.23 13.48 -6.55
CA ALA A 194 -21.82 13.77 -5.25
C ALA A 194 -20.76 14.13 -4.17
N GLY A 195 -19.47 14.17 -4.53
CA GLY A 195 -18.38 14.57 -3.63
C GLY A 195 -17.72 13.41 -2.85
N HIS A 196 -18.10 12.17 -3.13
CA HIS A 196 -17.55 11.02 -2.44
C HIS A 196 -16.32 10.44 -3.12
N GLN A 197 -15.48 9.74 -2.34
CA GLN A 197 -14.33 9.01 -2.88
C GLN A 197 -14.79 7.71 -3.54
N VAL A 198 -14.06 7.28 -4.56
CA VAL A 198 -14.27 5.97 -5.19
C VAL A 198 -12.95 5.22 -5.18
N GLN A 199 -12.90 4.15 -4.41
CA GLN A 199 -11.80 3.21 -4.40
C GLN A 199 -12.15 1.99 -5.27
N ALA A 200 -11.19 1.49 -6.00
CA ALA A 200 -11.36 0.26 -6.77
C ALA A 200 -10.09 -0.58 -6.75
N SER A 201 -10.27 -1.90 -6.61
CA SER A 201 -9.20 -2.87 -6.82
C SER A 201 -9.05 -3.10 -8.33
N ILE A 202 -7.84 -2.90 -8.84
CA ILE A 202 -7.53 -2.87 -10.26
C ILE A 202 -6.56 -3.98 -10.60
N PHE A 203 -7.10 -5.04 -11.16
CA PHE A 203 -6.42 -6.21 -11.69
C PHE A 203 -7.03 -6.53 -13.07
N PRO A 204 -6.30 -6.52 -14.14
CA PRO A 204 -4.89 -6.25 -14.38
C PRO A 204 -4.57 -4.78 -14.67
N ALA A 205 -3.28 -4.48 -14.80
CA ALA A 205 -2.73 -3.12 -14.95
C ALA A 205 -3.33 -2.26 -16.08
N HIS A 206 -3.78 -2.84 -17.19
CA HIS A 206 -4.34 -2.08 -18.31
C HIS A 206 -5.66 -1.37 -17.98
N HIS A 207 -6.31 -1.73 -16.88
CA HIS A 207 -7.51 -1.04 -16.39
C HIS A 207 -7.20 0.28 -15.67
N THR A 208 -5.95 0.52 -15.27
CA THR A 208 -5.55 1.71 -14.50
C THR A 208 -5.92 3.02 -15.20
N LEU A 209 -5.61 3.13 -16.52
CA LEU A 209 -5.95 4.31 -17.31
C LEU A 209 -7.45 4.54 -17.43
N ARG A 210 -8.19 3.47 -17.68
CA ARG A 210 -9.64 3.53 -17.79
C ARG A 210 -10.27 3.92 -16.45
N ALA A 211 -9.84 3.31 -15.35
CA ALA A 211 -10.34 3.61 -14.02
C ALA A 211 -10.15 5.08 -13.64
N THR A 212 -8.99 5.67 -13.98
CA THR A 212 -8.73 7.09 -13.79
C THR A 212 -9.67 7.97 -14.62
N GLY A 213 -9.89 7.62 -15.90
CA GLY A 213 -10.82 8.30 -16.78
C GLY A 213 -12.27 8.22 -16.30
N ASP A 214 -12.67 7.08 -15.75
CA ASP A 214 -14.00 6.87 -15.17
C ASP A 214 -14.18 7.55 -13.81
N GLY A 215 -13.12 8.08 -13.21
CA GLY A 215 -13.20 8.89 -11.99
C GLY A 215 -12.88 8.15 -10.69
N VAL A 216 -12.29 6.96 -10.75
CA VAL A 216 -11.72 6.28 -9.58
C VAL A 216 -10.64 7.17 -8.96
N THR A 217 -10.77 7.45 -7.66
CA THR A 217 -9.88 8.37 -6.93
C THR A 217 -8.80 7.64 -6.13
N ILE A 218 -9.06 6.40 -5.73
CA ILE A 218 -8.12 5.53 -5.00
C ILE A 218 -8.04 4.21 -5.75
N GLN A 219 -6.83 3.81 -6.14
CA GLN A 219 -6.61 2.55 -6.86
C GLN A 219 -5.80 1.60 -5.98
N LEU A 220 -6.38 0.46 -5.64
CA LEU A 220 -5.69 -0.63 -4.96
C LEU A 220 -5.05 -1.57 -5.99
N SER A 221 -3.78 -1.89 -5.81
CA SER A 221 -3.03 -2.77 -6.70
C SER A 221 -1.93 -3.49 -5.93
N ASP A 222 -1.75 -4.78 -6.20
CA ASP A 222 -0.68 -5.60 -5.64
C ASP A 222 0.70 -5.24 -6.19
N PHE A 223 0.75 -4.49 -7.32
CA PHE A 223 1.98 -4.25 -8.04
C PHE A 223 2.16 -2.77 -8.36
N TYR A 224 3.22 -2.16 -7.82
CA TYR A 224 3.53 -0.75 -8.04
C TYR A 224 3.73 -0.38 -9.52
N TRP A 225 4.24 -1.29 -10.35
CA TRP A 225 4.45 -1.05 -11.79
C TRP A 225 3.16 -0.96 -12.59
N HIS A 226 2.02 -1.36 -12.07
CA HIS A 226 0.72 -1.20 -12.73
C HIS A 226 0.43 0.26 -13.09
N GLN A 227 0.89 1.21 -12.27
CA GLN A 227 0.66 2.62 -12.52
C GLN A 227 1.40 3.17 -13.75
N THR A 228 2.46 2.51 -14.18
CA THR A 228 3.28 2.94 -15.32
C THR A 228 3.29 1.95 -16.48
N GLN A 229 2.80 0.72 -16.28
CA GLN A 229 2.82 -0.33 -17.28
C GLN A 229 1.99 0.05 -18.52
N GLY A 230 2.58 -0.10 -19.69
CA GLY A 230 1.93 0.24 -20.96
C GLY A 230 1.80 1.74 -21.25
N ARG A 231 2.18 2.63 -20.33
CA ARG A 231 2.16 4.08 -20.52
C ARG A 231 3.43 4.57 -21.20
N LYS A 232 3.29 5.60 -22.03
CA LYS A 232 4.43 6.32 -22.58
C LYS A 232 4.86 7.41 -21.59
N ALA A 233 6.16 7.46 -21.27
CA ALA A 233 6.70 8.54 -20.47
C ALA A 233 6.53 9.88 -21.20
N ILE A 234 6.05 10.90 -20.48
CA ILE A 234 5.89 12.27 -20.97
C ILE A 234 7.19 13.06 -20.86
N ALA A 235 8.06 12.70 -19.90
CA ALA A 235 9.42 13.20 -19.79
C ALA A 235 10.34 12.10 -19.27
N SER A 236 11.63 12.20 -19.55
CA SER A 236 12.62 11.25 -19.06
C SER A 236 14.01 11.87 -18.98
N LEU A 237 14.77 11.43 -17.97
CA LEU A 237 16.20 11.70 -17.83
C LEU A 237 16.97 10.39 -17.86
N LYS A 238 18.15 10.40 -18.47
CA LYS A 238 19.13 9.34 -18.37
C LYS A 238 20.52 9.95 -18.20
N LYS A 239 21.15 9.67 -17.06
CA LYS A 239 22.53 10.04 -16.76
C LYS A 239 23.36 8.78 -16.57
N LYS A 240 24.64 8.85 -16.95
CA LYS A 240 25.63 7.79 -16.74
C LYS A 240 26.95 8.42 -16.33
N GLY A 241 27.68 7.75 -15.41
CA GLY A 241 29.02 8.13 -15.03
C GLY A 241 29.07 9.50 -14.35
N LEU A 242 28.18 9.76 -13.37
CA LEU A 242 28.21 10.98 -12.58
C LEU A 242 28.89 10.70 -11.25
N SER A 243 30.07 11.29 -11.03
CA SER A 243 30.76 11.24 -9.74
C SER A 243 30.40 12.49 -8.91
N LEU A 244 30.07 12.29 -7.66
CA LEU A 244 29.74 13.34 -6.69
C LEU A 244 30.69 13.25 -5.51
N SER A 245 31.28 14.39 -5.12
CA SER A 245 32.00 14.55 -3.87
C SER A 245 31.04 14.72 -2.71
N GLU A 246 31.51 14.56 -1.48
CA GLU A 246 30.69 14.75 -0.28
C GLU A 246 29.97 16.11 -0.29
N GLY A 247 28.68 16.10 -0.06
CA GLY A 247 27.79 17.26 -0.07
C GLY A 247 27.36 17.74 -1.45
N GLU A 248 27.97 17.26 -2.54
CA GLU A 248 27.50 17.60 -3.88
C GLU A 248 26.18 16.90 -4.20
N SER A 249 25.36 17.56 -5.00
CA SER A 249 24.05 17.04 -5.40
C SER A 249 23.76 17.21 -6.87
N PHE A 250 22.93 16.32 -7.38
CA PHE A 250 22.29 16.42 -8.68
C PHE A 250 20.77 16.51 -8.48
N THR A 251 20.13 17.54 -9.03
CA THR A 251 18.68 17.74 -8.95
C THR A 251 18.08 17.73 -10.34
N TRP A 252 16.93 17.06 -10.47
CA TRP A 252 16.08 17.06 -11.66
C TRP A 252 14.68 17.49 -11.27
N THR A 253 14.13 18.44 -12.03
CA THR A 253 12.76 18.94 -11.90
C THR A 253 12.08 18.92 -13.26
N GLU A 254 10.78 18.69 -13.29
CA GLU A 254 9.99 18.67 -14.52
C GLU A 254 8.59 19.22 -14.23
N GLN A 255 7.93 19.73 -15.25
CA GLN A 255 6.51 20.08 -15.14
C GLN A 255 5.66 18.82 -15.31
N ALA A 256 4.67 18.66 -14.45
CA ALA A 256 3.79 17.51 -14.46
C ALA A 256 2.33 17.91 -14.31
N PRO A 257 1.42 17.23 -15.01
CA PRO A 257 0.00 17.35 -14.72
C PRO A 257 -0.30 16.79 -13.32
N ALA A 258 -1.40 17.22 -12.72
CA ALA A 258 -1.89 16.59 -11.51
C ALA A 258 -2.07 15.08 -11.72
N PHE A 259 -1.87 14.28 -10.68
CA PHE A 259 -1.93 12.82 -10.75
C PHE A 259 -0.94 12.23 -11.77
N SER A 260 0.31 12.56 -11.63
CA SER A 260 1.40 11.95 -12.37
C SER A 260 2.14 10.93 -11.50
N ALA A 261 2.80 10.00 -12.16
CA ALA A 261 3.70 9.04 -11.53
C ALA A 261 5.12 9.26 -12.01
N ILE A 262 6.09 9.03 -11.12
CA ILE A 262 7.51 9.07 -11.44
C ILE A 262 8.18 7.79 -10.99
N THR A 263 9.06 7.25 -11.84
CA THR A 263 9.92 6.12 -11.49
C THR A 263 11.38 6.53 -11.58
N MET A 264 12.21 5.93 -10.75
CA MET A 264 13.65 6.13 -10.75
C MET A 264 14.39 4.79 -10.64
N ASP A 265 15.25 4.51 -11.62
CA ASP A 265 16.23 3.44 -11.54
C ASP A 265 17.59 4.06 -11.20
N LEU A 266 18.27 3.54 -10.18
CA LEU A 266 19.54 4.07 -9.68
C LEU A 266 20.54 2.92 -9.46
N ASP A 267 21.71 3.01 -10.09
CA ASP A 267 22.86 2.14 -9.88
C ASP A 267 24.05 3.02 -9.48
N PHE A 268 24.62 2.77 -8.30
CA PHE A 268 25.65 3.62 -7.70
C PHE A 268 26.58 2.84 -6.78
N THR A 269 27.67 3.50 -6.35
CA THR A 269 28.54 3.08 -5.26
C THR A 269 28.71 4.23 -4.28
N GLY A 270 29.03 3.93 -3.02
CA GLY A 270 29.11 4.93 -1.94
C GLY A 270 27.77 5.12 -1.23
N SER A 271 27.58 6.25 -0.57
CA SER A 271 26.37 6.56 0.21
C SER A 271 25.69 7.80 -0.34
N LEU A 272 24.38 7.71 -0.52
CA LEU A 272 23.55 8.78 -1.07
C LEU A 272 22.39 9.12 -0.15
N GLU A 273 22.05 10.39 -0.09
CA GLU A 273 20.73 10.87 0.33
C GLU A 273 19.91 11.16 -0.93
N VAL A 274 18.76 10.54 -1.04
CA VAL A 274 17.87 10.70 -2.20
C VAL A 274 16.55 11.29 -1.74
N SER A 275 16.27 12.52 -2.15
CA SER A 275 14.95 13.14 -2.01
C SER A 275 14.14 12.86 -3.27
N PHE A 276 12.98 12.22 -3.06
CA PHE A 276 12.15 11.72 -4.13
C PHE A 276 10.68 11.98 -3.80
N CYS A 277 10.09 12.94 -4.50
CA CYS A 277 8.68 13.34 -4.34
C CYS A 277 8.28 13.60 -2.87
N GLY A 278 9.07 14.41 -2.17
CA GLY A 278 8.77 14.86 -0.80
C GLY A 278 9.19 13.91 0.32
N LYS A 279 9.78 12.76 0.00
CA LYS A 279 10.43 11.88 0.98
C LYS A 279 11.93 11.81 0.74
N THR A 280 12.70 11.58 1.80
CA THR A 280 14.16 11.47 1.77
C THR A 280 14.58 10.10 2.26
N TYR A 281 15.51 9.48 1.55
CA TYR A 281 16.04 8.14 1.82
C TYR A 281 17.56 8.22 1.90
N THR A 282 18.15 7.54 2.88
CA THR A 282 19.59 7.28 2.93
C THR A 282 19.85 5.90 2.34
N LEU A 283 20.70 5.82 1.33
CA LEU A 283 21.02 4.60 0.59
C LEU A 283 22.50 4.31 0.64
N THR A 284 22.86 3.05 0.80
CA THR A 284 24.22 2.52 0.68
C THR A 284 24.31 1.50 -0.46
N HIS A 285 25.52 1.23 -0.96
CA HIS A 285 25.69 0.26 -2.03
C HIS A 285 25.32 -1.17 -1.59
N GLU A 286 25.53 -1.50 -0.33
CA GLU A 286 25.18 -2.81 0.25
C GLU A 286 23.67 -3.02 0.30
N GLU A 287 22.90 -1.95 0.48
CA GLU A 287 21.42 -1.99 0.51
C GLU A 287 20.81 -2.01 -0.89
N TRP A 288 21.57 -1.59 -1.91
CA TRP A 288 21.12 -1.41 -3.28
C TRP A 288 21.91 -2.27 -4.25
N HIS A 289 21.58 -3.56 -4.34
CA HIS A 289 22.41 -4.58 -5.00
C HIS A 289 22.37 -4.56 -6.53
N LYS A 290 21.37 -3.92 -7.15
CA LYS A 290 21.20 -3.87 -8.61
C LYS A 290 20.35 -2.67 -9.01
N PRO A 291 20.40 -2.25 -10.30
CA PRO A 291 19.51 -1.22 -10.81
C PRO A 291 18.06 -1.73 -10.78
N GLU A 292 17.23 -1.09 -9.98
CA GLU A 292 15.81 -1.37 -9.83
C GLU A 292 15.02 -0.06 -9.81
N ASN A 293 13.70 -0.14 -10.00
CA ASN A 293 12.84 1.00 -9.73
C ASN A 293 12.97 1.35 -8.25
N PHE A 294 13.50 2.53 -7.98
CA PHE A 294 13.66 3.03 -6.62
C PHE A 294 12.33 3.27 -5.95
N GLY A 295 11.38 3.76 -6.69
CA GLY A 295 10.04 4.01 -6.18
C GLY A 295 9.10 4.53 -7.23
N LEU A 296 7.82 4.42 -6.94
CA LEU A 296 6.72 5.02 -7.68
C LEU A 296 6.02 6.02 -6.78
N ARG A 297 5.90 7.28 -7.21
CA ARG A 297 5.19 8.33 -6.49
C ARG A 297 4.03 8.85 -7.31
N LEU A 298 2.87 8.96 -6.66
CA LEU A 298 1.72 9.70 -7.16
C LEU A 298 1.72 11.08 -6.52
N PHE A 299 1.64 12.14 -7.33
CA PHE A 299 1.75 13.50 -6.84
C PHE A 299 0.86 14.47 -7.62
N LYS A 300 0.57 15.63 -7.02
CA LYS A 300 -0.28 16.69 -7.58
C LYS A 300 0.49 17.97 -7.89
N SER A 301 1.81 17.95 -7.75
CA SER A 301 2.71 19.09 -7.99
C SER A 301 3.87 18.65 -8.85
N ASN A 302 4.66 19.61 -9.33
CA ASN A 302 5.86 19.32 -10.11
C ASN A 302 6.80 18.41 -9.30
N PRO A 303 7.30 17.31 -9.90
CA PRO A 303 8.21 16.42 -9.23
C PRO A 303 9.60 17.04 -9.10
N GLU A 304 10.25 16.69 -8.00
CA GLU A 304 11.67 16.96 -7.80
C GLU A 304 12.35 15.65 -7.36
N VAL A 305 13.47 15.36 -7.96
CA VAL A 305 14.38 14.28 -7.57
C VAL A 305 15.73 14.91 -7.28
N CYS A 306 16.22 14.83 -6.04
CA CYS A 306 17.54 15.26 -5.66
C CYS A 306 18.35 14.06 -5.16
N VAL A 307 19.56 13.90 -5.70
CA VAL A 307 20.52 12.87 -5.28
C VAL A 307 21.73 13.60 -4.74
N LYS A 308 22.05 13.45 -3.45
CA LYS A 308 23.15 14.11 -2.75
C LYS A 308 24.12 13.06 -2.21
N ALA A 309 25.40 13.28 -2.40
CA ALA A 309 26.43 12.40 -1.86
C ALA A 309 26.66 12.68 -0.37
N LEU A 310 26.62 11.62 0.45
CA LEU A 310 26.97 11.64 1.89
C LEU A 310 28.44 11.33 2.15
N GLY A 311 29.20 11.05 1.12
CA GLY A 311 30.62 10.82 0.99
C GLY A 311 30.92 10.81 -0.50
N THR A 312 32.08 10.34 -0.94
CA THR A 312 32.30 10.15 -2.40
C THR A 312 31.37 9.08 -2.92
N ALA A 313 30.63 9.39 -3.98
CA ALA A 313 29.69 8.47 -4.62
C ALA A 313 29.80 8.52 -6.14
N ASP A 314 29.76 7.35 -6.77
CA ASP A 314 29.74 7.21 -8.22
C ASP A 314 28.39 6.64 -8.68
N ILE A 315 27.63 7.45 -9.41
CA ILE A 315 26.37 7.05 -10.02
C ILE A 315 26.66 6.49 -11.40
N LYS A 316 26.65 5.16 -11.52
CA LYS A 316 26.87 4.47 -12.77
C LYS A 316 25.73 4.70 -13.74
N SER A 317 24.51 4.73 -13.24
CA SER A 317 23.30 4.95 -14.03
C SER A 317 22.19 5.53 -13.18
N LEU A 318 21.59 6.62 -13.65
CA LEU A 318 20.36 7.21 -13.12
C LEU A 318 19.36 7.34 -14.29
N LYS A 319 18.19 6.74 -14.14
CA LYS A 319 17.10 6.89 -15.09
C LYS A 319 15.86 7.34 -14.33
N ILE A 320 15.26 8.41 -14.80
CA ILE A 320 14.00 8.93 -14.26
C ILE A 320 12.99 8.96 -15.40
N LYS A 321 11.77 8.54 -15.15
CA LYS A 321 10.66 8.62 -16.11
C LYS A 321 9.44 9.18 -15.42
N LEU A 322 8.77 10.10 -16.09
CA LEU A 322 7.53 10.75 -15.67
C LEU A 322 6.38 10.28 -16.57
N TYR A 323 5.26 9.96 -15.97
CA TYR A 323 4.06 9.49 -16.66
C TYR A 323 2.86 10.30 -16.22
N ALA A 324 2.01 10.71 -17.16
CA ALA A 324 0.66 11.16 -16.83
C ALA A 324 -0.23 9.96 -16.50
N ILE A 325 -1.01 10.07 -15.43
CA ILE A 325 -1.93 9.01 -14.98
C ILE A 325 -3.38 9.42 -15.22
#